data_03a9d0f4d0f6740e1c6fddebc01a7ee1
#
_entry.id   03a9d0f4d0f6740e1c6fddebc01a7ee1
#
_cell.length_a   1.000
_cell.length_b   1.000
_cell.length_c   1.000
_cell.angle_alpha   90.00
_cell.angle_beta   90.00
_cell.angle_gamma   90.00
#
_symmetry.space_group_name_H-M   'P 1'
#
loop_
_entity.id
_entity.type
_entity.pdbx_description
1 polymer ?
#
loop_
_entity_poly.entity_id
_entity_poly.type
_entity_poly.pdbx_seq_one_letter_code
_entity_poly.pdbx_strand_id
1 'polypeptide(L)'
;MLGIKVTITRYLSDEPFPGIVECQLVDAYGHLWLFVEKGAIVSADSLDARAAYPQPGAIAGEVVERYRNSEGREVVRINTEQPYGVRSVDGAAQFDVFAESLEEIGGQT
;
A
#
# COMPACT_ATOMS: atom_id res chain seq x y z
N MET A 1 -1.42 -3.99 13.20
CA MET A 1 -1.54 -4.50 11.83
C MET A 1 -0.42 -3.93 10.99
N LEU A 2 0.15 -4.74 10.15
CA LEU A 2 1.28 -4.32 9.34
C LEU A 2 0.79 -3.75 8.01
N GLY A 3 1.44 -2.70 7.54
CA GLY A 3 1.13 -2.10 6.24
C GLY A 3 2.38 -1.83 5.43
N ILE A 4 2.22 -1.81 4.11
CA ILE A 4 3.27 -1.42 3.18
C ILE A 4 3.10 0.07 2.92
N LYS A 5 4.15 0.84 3.11
CA LYS A 5 4.13 2.28 2.78
C LYS A 5 3.96 2.45 1.29
N VAL A 6 3.02 3.27 0.90
CA VAL A 6 2.79 3.61 -0.51
C VAL A 6 2.66 5.11 -0.64
N THR A 7 2.68 5.61 -1.86
CA THR A 7 2.44 7.02 -2.15
C THR A 7 1.06 7.13 -2.77
N ILE A 8 0.20 7.94 -2.17
CA ILE A 8 -1.10 8.26 -2.76
C ILE A 8 -0.85 9.41 -3.70
N THR A 9 -0.96 9.15 -5.00
CA THR A 9 -0.50 10.09 -6.01
C THR A 9 -1.57 11.07 -6.44
N ARG A 10 -2.85 10.68 -6.40
CA ARG A 10 -3.92 11.59 -6.80
C ARG A 10 -5.27 11.02 -6.43
N TYR A 11 -6.24 11.93 -6.40
CA TYR A 11 -7.64 11.61 -6.19
C TYR A 11 -8.28 11.39 -7.56
N LEU A 12 -9.05 10.33 -7.69
CA LEU A 12 -9.61 9.97 -8.99
C LEU A 12 -11.10 10.24 -9.10
N SER A 13 -11.87 10.01 -8.02
CA SER A 13 -13.32 10.07 -8.14
C SER A 13 -13.96 10.18 -6.76
N ASP A 14 -15.10 10.91 -6.69
CA ASP A 14 -15.89 10.98 -5.49
C ASP A 14 -16.72 9.72 -5.26
N GLU A 15 -16.85 8.88 -6.26
CA GLU A 15 -17.74 7.74 -6.14
C GLU A 15 -17.00 6.45 -6.42
N PRO A 16 -17.24 5.42 -5.62
CA PRO A 16 -18.17 5.45 -4.46
C PRO A 16 -17.58 6.26 -3.33
N PHE A 17 -18.48 6.81 -2.50
CA PHE A 17 -18.09 7.56 -1.32
C PHE A 17 -17.28 6.66 -0.38
N PRO A 18 -16.20 7.14 0.25
CA PRO A 18 -15.73 8.54 0.32
C PRO A 18 -14.79 8.94 -0.80
N GLY A 19 -14.52 8.09 -1.77
CA GLY A 19 -13.70 8.45 -2.91
C GLY A 19 -12.65 7.41 -3.23
N ILE A 20 -12.11 7.52 -4.44
CA ILE A 20 -11.14 6.59 -5.01
C ILE A 20 -9.85 7.35 -5.28
N VAL A 21 -8.73 6.74 -4.92
CA VAL A 21 -7.40 7.34 -5.13
C VAL A 21 -6.50 6.37 -5.86
N GLU A 22 -5.45 6.91 -6.47
CA GLU A 22 -4.39 6.12 -7.09
C GLU A 22 -3.18 6.09 -6.17
N CYS A 23 -2.59 4.92 -6.00
CA CYS A 23 -1.40 4.75 -5.18
C CYS A 23 -0.30 4.07 -5.97
N GLN A 24 0.93 4.32 -5.57
CA GLN A 24 2.12 3.72 -6.18
C GLN A 24 2.98 3.07 -5.11
N LEU A 25 3.54 1.93 -5.47
CA LEU A 25 4.50 1.20 -4.64
C LEU A 25 5.67 0.80 -5.54
N VAL A 26 6.90 1.12 -5.11
CA VAL A 26 8.09 0.58 -5.77
C VAL A 26 8.62 -0.53 -4.86
N ASP A 27 8.71 -1.75 -5.39
CA ASP A 27 9.08 -2.90 -4.57
C ASP A 27 10.60 -3.01 -4.40
N ALA A 28 11.05 -4.08 -3.74
CA ALA A 28 12.46 -4.27 -3.43
C ALA A 28 13.33 -4.42 -4.67
N TYR A 29 12.73 -4.70 -5.81
CA TYR A 29 13.46 -4.92 -7.06
C TYR A 29 13.25 -3.79 -8.05
N GLY A 30 12.68 -2.67 -7.58
CA GLY A 30 12.49 -1.49 -8.42
C GLY A 30 11.29 -1.55 -9.33
N HIS A 31 10.41 -2.54 -9.15
CA HIS A 31 9.20 -2.64 -9.95
C HIS A 31 8.13 -1.71 -9.40
N LEU A 32 7.49 -0.95 -10.27
CA LEU A 32 6.42 -0.02 -9.89
C LEU A 32 5.07 -0.72 -10.00
N TRP A 33 4.34 -0.73 -8.90
CA TRP A 33 3.00 -1.28 -8.83
C TRP A 33 2.00 -0.14 -8.64
N LEU A 34 0.89 -0.21 -9.35
CA LEU A 34 -0.17 0.80 -9.23
C LEU A 34 -1.40 0.17 -8.61
N PHE A 35 -2.08 0.98 -7.78
CA PHE A 35 -3.31 0.57 -7.12
C PHE A 35 -4.36 1.64 -7.30
N VAL A 36 -5.61 1.22 -7.42
CA VAL A 36 -6.77 2.11 -7.44
C VAL A 36 -7.69 1.61 -6.33
N GLU A 37 -7.81 2.38 -5.26
CA GLU A 37 -8.49 1.92 -4.06
C GLU A 37 -9.30 3.03 -3.41
N LYS A 38 -10.22 2.64 -2.55
CA LYS A 38 -10.95 3.61 -1.73
C LYS A 38 -9.96 4.28 -0.80
N GLY A 39 -10.10 5.59 -0.65
CA GLY A 39 -9.19 6.35 0.20
C GLY A 39 -9.16 5.83 1.63
N ALA A 40 -10.29 5.39 2.16
CA ALA A 40 -10.37 4.89 3.53
C ALA A 40 -9.55 3.61 3.75
N ILE A 41 -9.24 2.87 2.68
CA ILE A 41 -8.44 1.64 2.80
C ILE A 41 -6.96 1.97 2.93
N VAL A 42 -6.51 3.07 2.35
CA VAL A 42 -5.08 3.39 2.28
C VAL A 42 -4.67 4.54 3.19
N SER A 43 -5.62 5.22 3.83
CA SER A 43 -5.30 6.35 4.70
C SER A 43 -6.32 6.46 5.82
N ALA A 44 -5.84 6.90 7.00
CA ALA A 44 -6.72 7.23 8.12
C ALA A 44 -7.32 8.62 7.97
N ASP A 45 -6.76 9.42 7.07
CA ASP A 45 -7.24 10.78 6.85
C ASP A 45 -8.39 10.77 5.86
N SER A 46 -9.27 11.77 5.98
CA SER A 46 -10.33 11.95 5.00
C SER A 46 -9.72 12.57 3.75
N LEU A 47 -9.74 11.82 2.67
CA LEU A 47 -9.17 12.27 1.41
C LEU A 47 -10.28 12.76 0.48
N ASP A 48 -10.00 13.86 -0.21
CA ASP A 48 -10.91 14.39 -1.22
C ASP A 48 -10.06 15.10 -2.28
N ALA A 49 -10.74 15.72 -3.25
CA ALA A 49 -10.05 16.37 -4.35
C ALA A 49 -9.22 17.58 -3.89
N ARG A 50 -9.46 18.08 -2.68
CA ARG A 50 -8.75 19.26 -2.18
C ARG A 50 -7.56 18.91 -1.32
N ALA A 51 -7.40 17.63 -0.94
CA ALA A 51 -6.25 17.22 -0.16
C ALA A 51 -4.98 17.40 -0.97
N ALA A 52 -3.86 17.50 -0.28
CA ALA A 52 -2.57 17.67 -0.95
C ALA A 52 -2.05 16.32 -1.45
N TYR A 53 -1.60 16.27 -2.69
CA TYR A 53 -1.03 15.06 -3.27
C TYR A 53 0.31 15.41 -3.89
N PRO A 54 1.27 14.48 -3.94
CA PRO A 54 1.19 13.16 -3.36
C PRO A 54 1.30 13.20 -1.84
N GLN A 55 0.79 12.16 -1.20
CA GLN A 55 0.92 12.06 0.24
C GLN A 55 1.09 10.58 0.64
N PRO A 56 1.57 10.32 1.87
CA PRO A 56 1.80 8.93 2.26
C PRO A 56 0.51 8.20 2.54
N GLY A 57 0.53 6.90 2.27
CA GLY A 57 -0.54 5.99 2.62
C GLY A 57 0.06 4.65 2.97
N ALA A 58 -0.80 3.68 3.25
CA ALA A 58 -0.35 2.33 3.56
C ALA A 58 -1.39 1.32 3.10
N ILE A 59 -0.91 0.15 2.71
CA ILE A 59 -1.78 -0.96 2.33
C ILE A 59 -1.53 -2.09 3.31
N ALA A 60 -2.58 -2.51 4.02
CA ALA A 60 -2.47 -3.56 5.01
C ALA A 60 -2.21 -4.92 4.35
N GLY A 61 -1.41 -5.75 5.01
CA GLY A 61 -1.13 -7.08 4.53
C GLY A 61 -0.53 -7.95 5.61
N GLU A 62 -0.30 -9.21 5.23
CA GLU A 62 0.26 -10.20 6.14
C GLU A 62 1.59 -10.69 5.60
N VAL A 63 2.53 -10.93 6.52
CA VAL A 63 3.84 -11.43 6.14
C VAL A 63 3.72 -12.89 5.70
N VAL A 64 4.26 -13.18 4.53
CA VAL A 64 4.34 -14.54 4.00
C VAL A 64 5.73 -15.11 4.25
N GLU A 65 6.75 -14.29 4.07
CA GLU A 65 8.12 -14.77 4.14
C GLU A 65 9.05 -13.60 4.38
N ARG A 66 10.17 -13.87 5.03
CA ARG A 66 11.26 -12.91 5.19
C ARG A 66 12.54 -13.55 4.67
N TYR A 67 13.35 -12.80 3.94
CA TYR A 67 14.59 -13.33 3.43
C TYR A 67 15.57 -12.16 3.18
N ARG A 68 16.83 -12.50 2.90
CA ARG A 68 17.82 -11.50 2.53
C ARG A 68 18.12 -11.64 1.04
N ASN A 69 18.21 -10.49 0.36
CA ASN A 69 18.53 -10.50 -1.05
C ASN A 69 20.05 -10.65 -1.25
N SER A 70 20.48 -10.60 -2.50
CA SER A 70 21.90 -10.82 -2.83
C SER A 70 22.81 -9.77 -2.22
N GLU A 71 22.27 -8.62 -1.82
CA GLU A 71 23.04 -7.56 -1.19
C GLU A 71 22.96 -7.59 0.34
N GLY A 72 22.35 -8.62 0.89
CA GLY A 72 22.21 -8.76 2.33
C GLY A 72 21.13 -7.94 2.97
N ARG A 73 20.27 -7.29 2.20
CA ARG A 73 19.16 -6.49 2.76
C ARG A 73 17.97 -7.39 3.04
N GLU A 74 17.29 -7.08 4.12
CA GLU A 74 16.09 -7.83 4.48
C GLU A 74 14.93 -7.46 3.56
N VAL A 75 14.32 -8.47 2.95
CA VAL A 75 13.15 -8.34 2.10
C VAL A 75 12.00 -9.10 2.76
N VAL A 76 10.82 -8.53 2.72
CA VAL A 76 9.64 -9.14 3.33
C VAL A 76 8.60 -9.33 2.24
N ARG A 77 8.10 -10.54 2.11
CA ARG A 77 7.02 -10.84 1.18
C ARG A 77 5.71 -10.66 1.90
N ILE A 78 4.88 -9.77 1.37
CA ILE A 78 3.60 -9.39 1.98
C ILE A 78 2.47 -9.76 1.05
N ASN A 79 1.42 -10.35 1.60
CA ASN A 79 0.21 -10.65 0.85
C ASN A 79 -0.88 -9.68 1.31
N THR A 80 -1.44 -8.91 0.38
CA THR A 80 -2.44 -7.88 0.67
C THR A 80 -3.87 -8.37 0.46
N GLU A 81 -4.06 -9.65 0.13
CA GLU A 81 -5.40 -10.21 0.04
C GLU A 81 -6.11 -10.09 1.37
N GLN A 82 -5.40 -10.24 2.48
CA GLN A 82 -5.96 -10.06 3.81
C GLN A 82 -5.33 -8.84 4.44
N PRO A 83 -6.08 -8.00 5.12
CA PRO A 83 -7.50 -8.18 5.47
C PRO A 83 -8.48 -7.59 4.46
N TYR A 84 -8.04 -6.74 3.51
CA TYR A 84 -8.96 -5.94 2.72
C TYR A 84 -9.05 -6.34 1.26
N GLY A 85 -8.38 -7.39 0.85
CA GLY A 85 -8.47 -7.86 -0.53
C GLY A 85 -7.89 -6.88 -1.54
N VAL A 86 -6.83 -6.15 -1.18
CA VAL A 86 -6.25 -5.14 -2.06
C VAL A 86 -5.40 -5.83 -3.12
N ARG A 87 -5.58 -5.43 -4.37
CA ARG A 87 -4.79 -5.93 -5.49
C ARG A 87 -4.32 -4.76 -6.34
N SER A 88 -3.17 -4.94 -6.97
CA SER A 88 -2.70 -3.95 -7.94
C SER A 88 -3.64 -3.91 -9.14
N VAL A 89 -3.49 -2.90 -9.99
CA VAL A 89 -4.31 -2.82 -11.21
C VAL A 89 -4.10 -4.03 -12.11
N ASP A 90 -2.95 -4.71 -12.00
CA ASP A 90 -2.66 -5.93 -12.75
C ASP A 90 -3.12 -7.19 -12.04
N GLY A 91 -3.75 -7.07 -10.88
CA GLY A 91 -4.28 -8.21 -10.15
C GLY A 91 -3.33 -8.86 -9.18
N ALA A 92 -2.17 -8.30 -8.92
CA ALA A 92 -1.22 -8.86 -7.98
C ALA A 92 -1.62 -8.53 -6.54
N ALA A 93 -1.40 -9.47 -5.64
CA ALA A 93 -1.68 -9.29 -4.22
C ALA A 93 -0.49 -9.66 -3.34
N GLN A 94 0.66 -9.93 -3.94
CA GLN A 94 1.82 -10.34 -3.17
C GLN A 94 3.03 -9.56 -3.67
N PHE A 95 3.76 -8.97 -2.73
CA PHE A 95 4.82 -8.04 -3.07
C PHE A 95 6.03 -8.27 -2.18
N ASP A 96 7.22 -8.15 -2.75
CA ASP A 96 8.47 -8.23 -2.01
C ASP A 96 8.96 -6.80 -1.79
N VAL A 97 9.03 -6.38 -0.53
CA VAL A 97 9.41 -5.02 -0.19
C VAL A 97 10.53 -5.05 0.83
N PHE A 98 11.31 -3.97 0.91
CA PHE A 98 12.31 -3.86 1.96
C PHE A 98 11.61 -3.70 3.31
N ALA A 99 12.26 -4.21 4.36
CA ALA A 99 11.67 -4.16 5.70
C ALA A 99 11.35 -2.72 6.14
N GLU A 100 12.17 -1.75 5.72
CA GLU A 100 11.91 -0.36 6.09
C GLU A 100 10.71 0.24 5.37
N SER A 101 10.15 -0.47 4.39
CA SER A 101 8.91 -0.03 3.72
C SER A 101 7.67 -0.47 4.47
N LEU A 102 7.80 -1.08 5.62
CA LEU A 102 6.67 -1.54 6.43
C LEU A 102 6.46 -0.61 7.60
N GLU A 103 5.21 -0.51 8.03
CA GLU A 103 4.87 0.28 9.21
C GLU A 103 3.68 -0.34 9.91
N GLU A 104 3.56 -0.03 11.19
CA GLU A 104 2.40 -0.44 11.97
C GLU A 104 1.26 0.52 11.62
N ILE A 105 0.08 0.01 11.30
CA ILE A 105 -1.06 0.84 10.93
C ILE A 105 -2.31 0.41 11.68
N GLY A 106 -3.20 1.37 11.86
CA GLY A 106 -4.60 1.14 12.25
C GLY A 106 -4.77 0.45 13.48
N GLY A 107 -4.31 0.13 14.18
CA GLY A 107 -4.57 -0.69 15.20
C GLY A 107 -4.60 -0.24 16.50
N GLN A 108 -4.81 0.79 16.77
CA GLN A 108 -4.89 1.08 18.02
C GLN A 108 -6.06 0.89 18.57
N THR A 109 -6.22 0.59 19.40
CA THR A 109 -7.44 0.28 19.96
C THR A 109 -7.66 0.83 21.25
#